data_14ecfa05af8533fc7b2c62865f85f015
#
_entry.id   14ecfa05af8533fc7b2c62865f85f015
#
_cell.length_a   1.000
_cell.length_b   1.000
_cell.length_c   1.000
_cell.angle_alpha   90.00
_cell.angle_beta   90.00
_cell.angle_gamma   90.00
#
_symmetry.space_group_name_H-M   'P 1'
#
loop_
_entity.id
_entity.type
_entity.pdbx_description
1 polymer ?
#
loop_
_entity_poly.entity_id
_entity_poly.type
_entity_poly.pdbx_seq_one_letter_code
_entity_poly.pdbx_strand_id
1 'polypeptide(L)'
;MALVDPSERLPCGTKLAALITQVAEGDPAADPAHQAECEYCQASLGRIRELWSDVQALADQPVRAPRGLLGGIIARVSGPAGAVTLRDATRGYTRVSEAVLAGVARQIAQAMPAVAFGSVLAHTAGPGTVALRVRLVVAYGPSLPVLAAAVREQIVTHVPRLTGVQVTEVEVSVDDLAAPDT
;
A
#
# COMPACT_ATOMS: atom_id res chain seq x y z
N MET A 1 -22.09 -18.10 -13.26
CA MET A 1 -20.75 -18.62 -12.96
C MET A 1 -20.89 -19.34 -11.63
N ALA A 2 -20.89 -20.67 -11.61
CA ALA A 2 -21.00 -21.43 -10.38
C ALA A 2 -19.70 -21.24 -9.60
N LEU A 3 -19.80 -20.76 -8.37
CA LEU A 3 -18.68 -20.70 -7.42
C LEU A 3 -18.23 -22.13 -7.18
N VAL A 4 -16.98 -22.43 -7.46
CA VAL A 4 -16.36 -23.74 -7.15
C VAL A 4 -16.37 -23.86 -5.62
N ASP A 5 -16.98 -24.94 -5.10
CA ASP A 5 -16.96 -25.21 -3.67
C ASP A 5 -15.51 -25.57 -3.27
N PRO A 6 -14.87 -24.79 -2.38
CA PRO A 6 -13.49 -25.06 -1.98
C PRO A 6 -13.31 -26.42 -1.27
N SER A 7 -14.40 -27.05 -0.84
CA SER A 7 -14.40 -28.38 -0.23
C SER A 7 -14.50 -29.52 -1.23
N GLU A 8 -14.76 -29.23 -2.51
CA GLU A 8 -14.94 -30.22 -3.57
C GLU A 8 -13.68 -31.08 -3.74
N ARG A 9 -13.88 -32.41 -3.71
CA ARG A 9 -12.82 -33.39 -3.90
C ARG A 9 -13.07 -34.23 -5.14
N LEU A 10 -11.99 -34.53 -5.84
CA LEU A 10 -12.00 -35.49 -6.92
C LEU A 10 -12.25 -36.92 -6.38
N PRO A 11 -12.69 -37.88 -7.23
CA PRO A 11 -12.88 -39.25 -6.81
C PRO A 11 -11.63 -39.89 -6.18
N CYS A 12 -10.44 -39.45 -6.53
CA CYS A 12 -9.18 -39.87 -5.92
C CYS A 12 -8.87 -39.20 -4.57
N GLY A 13 -9.74 -38.32 -4.06
CA GLY A 13 -9.58 -37.62 -2.79
C GLY A 13 -8.82 -36.29 -2.85
N THR A 14 -8.17 -35.97 -3.97
CA THR A 14 -7.47 -34.69 -4.16
C THR A 14 -8.45 -33.51 -4.15
N LYS A 15 -8.13 -32.44 -3.45
CA LYS A 15 -8.94 -31.23 -3.41
C LYS A 15 -8.85 -30.48 -4.73
N LEU A 16 -9.99 -30.16 -5.33
CA LEU A 16 -10.02 -29.39 -6.59
C LEU A 16 -9.38 -28.01 -6.42
N ALA A 17 -9.60 -27.35 -5.27
CA ALA A 17 -8.98 -26.07 -4.95
C ALA A 17 -7.45 -26.12 -5.00
N ALA A 18 -6.81 -27.21 -4.57
CA ALA A 18 -5.35 -27.35 -4.61
C ALA A 18 -4.82 -27.39 -6.05
N LEU A 19 -5.55 -28.03 -6.97
CA LEU A 19 -5.18 -28.05 -8.39
C LEU A 19 -5.37 -26.69 -9.06
N ILE A 20 -6.40 -25.94 -8.66
CA ILE A 20 -6.64 -24.57 -9.15
C ILE A 20 -5.50 -23.65 -8.69
N THR A 21 -5.14 -23.66 -7.41
CA THR A 21 -4.03 -22.87 -6.86
C THR A 21 -2.71 -23.24 -7.54
N GLN A 22 -2.44 -24.53 -7.76
CA GLN A 22 -1.26 -25.00 -8.45
C GLN A 22 -1.15 -24.40 -9.88
N VAL A 23 -2.24 -24.35 -10.64
CA VAL A 23 -2.23 -23.77 -11.99
C VAL A 23 -2.16 -22.24 -11.96
N ALA A 24 -2.86 -21.60 -11.01
CA ALA A 24 -2.94 -20.15 -10.92
C ALA A 24 -1.63 -19.51 -10.44
N GLU A 25 -0.96 -20.12 -9.46
CA GLU A 25 0.25 -19.59 -8.81
C GLU A 25 1.54 -20.22 -9.36
N GLY A 26 1.41 -21.29 -10.17
CA GLY A 26 2.57 -22.02 -10.67
C GLY A 26 3.26 -22.89 -9.61
N ASP A 27 2.54 -23.24 -8.56
CA ASP A 27 3.08 -24.02 -7.45
C ASP A 27 3.41 -25.45 -7.85
N PRO A 28 4.42 -26.09 -7.22
CA PRO A 28 4.71 -27.49 -7.45
C PRO A 28 3.56 -28.38 -6.94
N ALA A 29 3.41 -29.55 -7.57
CA ALA A 29 2.43 -30.53 -7.17
C ALA A 29 2.69 -31.01 -5.72
N ALA A 30 1.64 -31.08 -4.89
CA ALA A 30 1.73 -31.62 -3.53
C ALA A 30 2.12 -33.11 -3.51
N ASP A 31 1.63 -33.87 -4.49
CA ASP A 31 2.01 -35.28 -4.73
C ASP A 31 2.24 -35.46 -6.25
N PRO A 32 3.47 -35.28 -6.75
CA PRO A 32 3.78 -35.37 -8.16
C PRO A 32 3.59 -36.79 -8.72
N ALA A 33 3.90 -37.82 -7.92
CA ALA A 33 3.79 -39.22 -8.36
C ALA A 33 2.31 -39.59 -8.57
N HIS A 34 1.44 -39.30 -7.63
CA HIS A 34 0.01 -39.50 -7.76
C HIS A 34 -0.57 -38.71 -8.93
N GLN A 35 -0.19 -37.45 -9.12
CA GLN A 35 -0.70 -36.64 -10.22
C GLN A 35 -0.28 -37.15 -11.59
N ALA A 36 0.91 -37.75 -11.70
CA ALA A 36 1.40 -38.31 -12.94
C ALA A 36 0.65 -39.57 -13.40
N GLU A 37 0.10 -40.34 -12.44
CA GLU A 37 -0.55 -41.62 -12.72
C GLU A 37 -2.08 -41.55 -12.63
N CYS A 38 -2.64 -40.55 -11.94
CA CYS A 38 -4.08 -40.46 -11.67
C CYS A 38 -4.84 -39.77 -12.82
N GLU A 39 -5.73 -40.50 -13.48
CA GLU A 39 -6.57 -40.00 -14.57
C GLU A 39 -7.46 -38.80 -14.15
N TYR A 40 -7.99 -38.83 -12.92
CA TYR A 40 -8.85 -37.75 -12.39
C TYR A 40 -8.07 -36.43 -12.20
N CYS A 41 -6.84 -36.52 -11.69
CA CYS A 41 -5.98 -35.35 -11.52
C CYS A 41 -5.54 -34.79 -12.89
N GLN A 42 -5.14 -35.67 -13.82
CA GLN A 42 -4.72 -35.25 -15.14
C GLN A 42 -5.86 -34.60 -15.94
N ALA A 43 -7.05 -35.19 -15.94
CA ALA A 43 -8.20 -34.62 -16.61
C ALA A 43 -8.59 -33.25 -16.03
N SER A 44 -8.59 -33.13 -14.69
CA SER A 44 -8.91 -31.87 -14.01
C SER A 44 -7.86 -30.80 -14.28
N LEU A 45 -6.56 -31.12 -14.22
CA LEU A 45 -5.48 -30.18 -14.55
C LEU A 45 -5.53 -29.74 -15.99
N GLY A 46 -5.81 -30.64 -16.93
CA GLY A 46 -5.99 -30.30 -18.33
C GLY A 46 -7.10 -29.26 -18.51
N ARG A 47 -8.26 -29.50 -17.93
CA ARG A 47 -9.40 -28.59 -17.99
C ARG A 47 -9.14 -27.25 -17.32
N ILE A 48 -8.48 -27.24 -16.16
CA ILE A 48 -8.12 -26.00 -15.46
C ILE A 48 -7.14 -25.19 -16.30
N ARG A 49 -6.12 -25.82 -16.90
CA ARG A 49 -5.14 -25.14 -17.77
C ARG A 49 -5.79 -24.56 -19.02
N GLU A 50 -6.72 -25.28 -19.63
CA GLU A 50 -7.47 -24.78 -20.78
C GLU A 50 -8.27 -23.53 -20.41
N LEU A 51 -9.03 -23.56 -19.32
CA LEU A 51 -9.80 -22.40 -18.83
C LEU A 51 -8.91 -21.25 -18.39
N TRP A 52 -7.70 -21.53 -17.91
CA TRP A 52 -6.75 -20.53 -17.43
C TRP A 52 -5.88 -19.93 -18.55
N SER A 53 -5.84 -20.58 -19.73
CA SER A 53 -5.01 -20.13 -20.86
C SER A 53 -5.35 -18.72 -21.32
N ASP A 54 -6.63 -18.34 -21.34
CA ASP A 54 -7.06 -17.00 -21.73
C ASP A 54 -6.64 -15.93 -20.73
N VAL A 55 -6.64 -16.28 -19.44
CA VAL A 55 -6.17 -15.40 -18.35
C VAL A 55 -4.66 -15.23 -18.44
N GLN A 56 -3.91 -16.31 -18.70
CA GLN A 56 -2.47 -16.24 -18.89
C GLN A 56 -2.11 -15.42 -20.15
N ALA A 57 -2.81 -15.63 -21.25
CA ALA A 57 -2.61 -14.84 -22.47
C ALA A 57 -2.88 -13.34 -22.25
N LEU A 58 -3.81 -12.99 -21.36
CA LEU A 58 -4.04 -11.60 -20.96
C LEU A 58 -2.92 -11.07 -20.05
N ALA A 59 -2.42 -11.90 -19.13
CA ALA A 59 -1.32 -11.53 -18.23
C ALA A 59 0.01 -11.35 -18.99
N ASP A 60 0.24 -12.14 -20.04
CA ASP A 60 1.43 -12.06 -20.89
C ASP A 60 1.39 -10.88 -21.88
N GLN A 61 0.27 -10.17 -21.98
CA GLN A 61 0.22 -8.99 -22.82
C GLN A 61 1.16 -7.92 -22.29
N PRO A 62 2.09 -7.40 -23.12
CA PRO A 62 3.03 -6.39 -22.68
C PRO A 62 2.28 -5.12 -22.27
N VAL A 63 2.18 -4.90 -20.96
CA VAL A 63 1.65 -3.66 -20.42
C VAL A 63 2.66 -2.57 -20.74
N ARG A 64 2.34 -1.71 -21.71
CA ARG A 64 3.16 -0.54 -22.01
C ARG A 64 2.94 0.47 -20.88
N ALA A 65 3.99 0.67 -20.10
CA ALA A 65 4.01 1.76 -19.13
C ALA A 65 3.71 3.10 -19.86
N PRO A 66 2.88 3.97 -19.29
CA PRO A 66 2.65 5.29 -19.86
C PRO A 66 3.97 6.01 -20.12
N ARG A 67 4.05 6.71 -21.25
CA ARG A 67 5.25 7.52 -21.58
C ARG A 67 5.51 8.49 -20.43
N GLY A 68 6.73 8.48 -19.89
CA GLY A 68 7.12 9.36 -18.79
C GLY A 68 6.88 8.79 -17.39
N LEU A 69 6.28 7.58 -17.22
CA LEU A 69 6.11 6.97 -15.90
C LEU A 69 7.44 6.80 -15.17
N LEU A 70 8.45 6.27 -15.85
CA LEU A 70 9.79 6.09 -15.28
C LEU A 70 10.43 7.44 -14.95
N GLY A 71 10.32 8.43 -15.85
CA GLY A 71 10.76 9.80 -15.61
C GLY A 71 10.02 10.45 -14.44
N GLY A 72 8.72 10.22 -14.31
CA GLY A 72 7.93 10.69 -13.17
C GLY A 72 8.32 10.03 -11.84
N ILE A 73 8.62 8.73 -11.86
CA ILE A 73 9.13 8.02 -10.67
C ILE A 73 10.53 8.49 -10.31
N ILE A 74 11.43 8.59 -11.29
CA ILE A 74 12.80 9.09 -11.09
C ILE A 74 12.76 10.55 -10.61
N ALA A 75 11.92 11.43 -11.18
CA ALA A 75 11.77 12.79 -10.73
C ALA A 75 11.23 12.89 -9.29
N ARG A 76 10.39 11.97 -8.85
CA ARG A 76 9.92 11.88 -7.46
C ARG A 76 10.98 11.35 -6.51
N VAL A 77 11.85 10.45 -6.98
CA VAL A 77 12.93 9.86 -6.17
C VAL A 77 14.20 10.70 -6.20
N SER A 78 14.50 11.35 -7.35
CA SER A 78 15.76 12.09 -7.60
C SER A 78 15.55 13.56 -7.87
N GLY A 79 14.30 14.01 -8.06
CA GLY A 79 13.98 15.42 -8.19
C GLY A 79 14.35 16.18 -6.91
N PRO A 80 14.56 17.49 -6.98
CA PRO A 80 14.55 18.29 -5.76
C PRO A 80 13.16 18.11 -5.15
N ALA A 81 13.06 17.20 -4.18
CA ALA A 81 11.89 17.14 -3.33
C ALA A 81 11.61 18.59 -2.93
N GLY A 82 10.39 19.06 -3.12
CA GLY A 82 10.04 20.40 -2.71
C GLY A 82 10.64 20.63 -1.33
N ALA A 83 11.20 21.78 -1.11
CA ALA A 83 11.84 22.08 0.16
C ALA A 83 11.34 23.42 0.67
N VAL A 84 10.95 23.44 1.91
CA VAL A 84 10.63 24.66 2.63
C VAL A 84 11.92 25.34 3.05
N THR A 85 12.09 26.59 2.68
CA THR A 85 13.24 27.39 3.06
C THR A 85 12.89 28.21 4.30
N LEU A 86 13.65 27.99 5.36
CA LEU A 86 13.63 28.81 6.58
C LEU A 86 14.76 29.83 6.47
N ARG A 87 14.46 31.10 6.60
CA ARG A 87 15.47 32.17 6.61
C ARG A 87 15.85 32.51 8.05
N ASP A 88 17.14 32.42 8.34
CA ASP A 88 17.74 33.14 9.45
C ASP A 88 18.37 34.41 8.86
N ALA A 89 17.89 35.57 9.31
CA ALA A 89 18.22 36.84 8.69
C ALA A 89 19.72 37.22 8.78
N THR A 90 20.49 36.57 9.63
CA THR A 90 21.87 36.95 9.95
C THR A 90 22.95 35.94 9.55
N ARG A 91 22.59 34.65 9.38
CA ARG A 91 23.58 33.57 9.23
C ARG A 91 23.34 32.62 8.06
N GLY A 92 22.34 32.87 7.22
CA GLY A 92 22.08 32.02 6.06
C GLY A 92 20.64 31.53 5.97
N TYR A 93 20.47 30.32 5.44
CA TYR A 93 19.15 29.67 5.33
C TYR A 93 19.25 28.16 5.60
N THR A 94 18.18 27.60 6.13
CA THR A 94 18.00 26.17 6.29
C THR A 94 16.93 25.71 5.30
N ARG A 95 17.16 24.61 4.62
CA ARG A 95 16.16 23.97 3.75
C ARG A 95 15.74 22.64 4.35
N VAL A 96 14.43 22.44 4.51
CA VAL A 96 13.85 21.18 4.99
C VAL A 96 13.06 20.57 3.82
N SER A 97 13.41 19.37 3.40
CA SER A 97 12.71 18.72 2.29
C SER A 97 11.31 18.27 2.71
N GLU A 98 10.38 18.26 1.75
CA GLU A 98 9.02 17.73 1.94
C GLU A 98 9.05 16.29 2.44
N ALA A 99 10.03 15.47 1.98
CA ALA A 99 10.18 14.09 2.45
C ALA A 99 10.50 14.00 3.94
N VAL A 100 11.32 14.91 4.48
CA VAL A 100 11.61 14.97 5.92
C VAL A 100 10.37 15.41 6.69
N LEU A 101 9.65 16.42 6.20
CA LEU A 101 8.41 16.90 6.83
C LEU A 101 7.33 15.80 6.85
N ALA A 102 7.16 15.08 5.74
CA ALA A 102 6.26 13.93 5.64
C ALA A 102 6.68 12.79 6.60
N GLY A 103 7.99 12.52 6.71
CA GLY A 103 8.54 11.52 7.62
C GLY A 103 8.26 11.84 9.09
N VAL A 104 8.49 13.08 9.50
CA VAL A 104 8.21 13.58 10.85
C VAL A 104 6.71 13.48 11.16
N ALA A 105 5.86 13.99 10.27
CA ALA A 105 4.41 13.93 10.46
C ALA A 105 3.89 12.49 10.52
N ARG A 106 4.44 11.57 9.71
CA ARG A 106 4.11 10.15 9.74
C ARG A 106 4.47 9.52 11.10
N GLN A 107 5.66 9.78 11.63
CA GLN A 107 6.07 9.26 12.93
C GLN A 107 5.15 9.76 14.06
N ILE A 108 4.74 11.04 14.01
CA ILE A 108 3.79 11.60 14.98
C ILE A 108 2.44 10.87 14.89
N ALA A 109 1.90 10.66 13.70
CA ALA A 109 0.64 9.96 13.51
C ALA A 109 0.71 8.49 13.96
N GLN A 110 1.79 7.79 13.65
CA GLN A 110 2.00 6.38 14.02
C GLN A 110 2.27 6.17 15.52
N ALA A 111 2.67 7.20 16.24
CA ALA A 111 2.83 7.13 17.69
C ALA A 111 1.47 7.04 18.44
N MET A 112 0.35 7.27 17.75
CA MET A 112 -0.98 7.14 18.34
C MET A 112 -1.44 5.67 18.33
N PRO A 113 -1.89 5.14 19.49
CA PRO A 113 -2.19 3.71 19.65
C PRO A 113 -3.24 3.16 18.68
N ALA A 114 -4.16 4.00 18.21
CA ALA A 114 -5.21 3.61 17.29
C ALA A 114 -4.79 3.64 15.80
N VAL A 115 -3.57 4.10 15.48
CA VAL A 115 -3.07 4.18 14.10
C VAL A 115 -2.19 2.98 13.81
N ALA A 116 -2.69 2.04 13.01
CA ALA A 116 -1.96 0.85 12.61
C ALA A 116 -0.90 1.16 11.54
N PHE A 117 -1.27 2.02 10.59
CA PHE A 117 -0.38 2.46 9.52
C PHE A 117 -0.75 3.88 9.07
N GLY A 118 0.24 4.63 8.60
CA GLY A 118 0.01 5.96 8.03
C GLY A 118 0.98 6.28 6.90
N SER A 119 0.48 6.95 5.88
CA SER A 119 1.30 7.59 4.85
C SER A 119 1.01 9.09 4.84
N VAL A 120 2.05 9.88 4.58
CA VAL A 120 1.95 11.34 4.56
C VAL A 120 2.61 11.87 3.31
N LEU A 121 1.93 12.82 2.66
CA LEU A 121 2.49 13.66 1.61
C LEU A 121 2.59 15.09 2.14
N ALA A 122 3.71 15.72 1.89
CA ALA A 122 3.95 17.13 2.22
C ALA A 122 4.08 17.93 0.95
N HIS A 123 3.52 19.12 0.94
CA HIS A 123 3.64 20.08 -0.16
C HIS A 123 3.98 21.45 0.40
N THR A 124 4.98 22.08 -0.16
CA THR A 124 5.33 23.47 0.17
C THR A 124 4.16 24.38 -0.16
N ALA A 125 3.60 25.06 0.84
CA ALA A 125 2.47 25.97 0.69
C ALA A 125 2.93 27.45 0.51
N GLY A 126 4.17 27.72 0.87
CA GLY A 126 4.79 29.06 0.77
C GLY A 126 6.09 29.12 1.56
N PRO A 127 6.70 30.30 1.67
CA PRO A 127 7.93 30.48 2.44
C PRO A 127 7.72 30.08 3.91
N GLY A 128 8.50 29.12 4.40
CA GLY A 128 8.41 28.63 5.78
C GLY A 128 7.16 27.82 6.12
N THR A 129 6.32 27.46 5.14
CA THR A 129 5.04 26.81 5.37
C THR A 129 4.85 25.53 4.55
N VAL A 130 4.08 24.58 5.11
CA VAL A 130 3.77 23.29 4.49
C VAL A 130 2.30 22.93 4.68
N ALA A 131 1.69 22.34 3.65
CA ALA A 131 0.42 21.61 3.73
C ALA A 131 0.70 20.09 3.76
N LEU A 132 -0.03 19.35 4.56
CA LEU A 132 0.15 17.92 4.78
C LEU A 132 -1.13 17.17 4.45
N ARG A 133 -1.00 16.08 3.68
CA ARG A 133 -2.07 15.12 3.45
C ARG A 133 -1.69 13.80 4.11
N VAL A 134 -2.52 13.39 5.08
CA VAL A 134 -2.30 12.21 5.92
C VAL A 134 -3.36 11.17 5.58
N ARG A 135 -2.93 9.96 5.24
CA ARG A 135 -3.78 8.81 4.97
C ARG A 135 -3.51 7.74 6.02
N LEU A 136 -4.56 7.26 6.68
CA LEU A 136 -4.44 6.38 7.83
C LEU A 136 -5.18 5.06 7.59
N VAL A 137 -4.59 3.99 8.11
CA VAL A 137 -5.25 2.74 8.44
C VAL A 137 -5.33 2.68 9.96
N VAL A 138 -6.51 2.52 10.52
CA VAL A 138 -6.74 2.64 11.96
C VAL A 138 -7.33 1.35 12.54
N ALA A 139 -7.07 1.10 13.82
CA ALA A 139 -7.69 -0.01 14.54
C ALA A 139 -9.21 0.22 14.68
N TYR A 140 -9.97 -0.88 14.67
CA TYR A 140 -11.41 -0.84 14.94
C TYR A 140 -11.69 -0.41 16.40
N GLY A 141 -12.68 0.46 16.58
CA GLY A 141 -13.20 0.84 17.90
C GLY A 141 -13.25 2.35 18.18
N PRO A 142 -12.19 3.14 17.90
CA PRO A 142 -12.23 4.58 18.16
C PRO A 142 -13.20 5.33 17.24
N SER A 143 -13.73 6.46 17.73
CA SER A 143 -14.47 7.39 16.89
C SER A 143 -13.54 8.03 15.86
N LEU A 144 -13.77 7.78 14.57
CA LEU A 144 -12.92 8.28 13.48
C LEU A 144 -12.79 9.82 13.46
N PRO A 145 -13.86 10.61 13.65
CA PRO A 145 -13.74 12.06 13.71
C PRO A 145 -12.87 12.55 14.87
N VAL A 146 -12.99 11.91 16.04
CA VAL A 146 -12.18 12.27 17.23
C VAL A 146 -10.71 11.92 16.99
N LEU A 147 -10.43 10.74 16.44
CA LEU A 147 -9.07 10.32 16.09
C LEU A 147 -8.44 11.25 15.05
N ALA A 148 -9.16 11.58 13.97
CA ALA A 148 -8.67 12.49 12.95
C ALA A 148 -8.38 13.90 13.48
N ALA A 149 -9.22 14.39 14.40
CA ALA A 149 -8.96 15.66 15.08
C ALA A 149 -7.71 15.59 15.94
N ALA A 150 -7.53 14.53 16.72
CA ALA A 150 -6.35 14.34 17.58
C ALA A 150 -5.05 14.22 16.74
N VAL A 151 -5.05 13.44 15.63
CA VAL A 151 -3.91 13.36 14.70
C VAL A 151 -3.55 14.74 14.16
N ARG A 152 -4.55 15.51 13.73
CA ARG A 152 -4.34 16.87 13.21
C ARG A 152 -3.69 17.78 14.26
N GLU A 153 -4.21 17.76 15.48
CA GLU A 153 -3.69 18.56 16.58
C GLU A 153 -2.23 18.21 16.91
N GLN A 154 -1.91 16.92 16.99
CA GLN A 154 -0.55 16.45 17.24
C GLN A 154 0.42 16.90 16.13
N ILE A 155 0.04 16.79 14.87
CA ILE A 155 0.87 17.21 13.75
C ILE A 155 1.09 18.73 13.78
N VAL A 156 0.03 19.52 13.92
CA VAL A 156 0.11 20.99 13.95
C VAL A 156 0.96 21.48 15.13
N THR A 157 0.93 20.77 16.26
CA THR A 157 1.70 21.13 17.43
C THR A 157 3.18 20.74 17.33
N HIS A 158 3.48 19.54 16.84
CA HIS A 158 4.83 18.99 16.95
C HIS A 158 5.70 19.22 15.71
N VAL A 159 5.15 19.25 14.49
CA VAL A 159 5.95 19.50 13.28
C VAL A 159 6.68 20.84 13.35
N PRO A 160 6.04 21.96 13.71
CA PRO A 160 6.75 23.24 13.85
C PRO A 160 7.84 23.24 14.91
N ARG A 161 7.60 22.55 16.03
CA ARG A 161 8.58 22.46 17.12
C ARG A 161 9.84 21.69 16.72
N LEU A 162 9.70 20.65 15.88
CA LEU A 162 10.81 19.81 15.47
C LEU A 162 11.55 20.36 14.25
N THR A 163 10.85 21.06 13.35
CA THR A 163 11.40 21.45 12.03
C THR A 163 11.53 22.95 11.83
N GLY A 164 10.85 23.76 12.63
CA GLY A 164 10.73 25.19 12.43
C GLY A 164 9.76 25.59 11.31
N VAL A 165 9.17 24.62 10.58
CA VAL A 165 8.26 24.86 9.48
C VAL A 165 6.82 24.96 10.00
N GLN A 166 6.10 26.00 9.61
CA GLN A 166 4.69 26.16 10.00
C GLN A 166 3.78 25.26 9.15
N VAL A 167 2.82 24.61 9.79
CA VAL A 167 1.80 23.80 9.12
C VAL A 167 0.58 24.66 8.88
N THR A 168 0.21 24.86 7.60
CA THR A 168 -0.96 25.66 7.22
C THR A 168 -2.23 24.85 7.13
N GLU A 169 -2.10 23.58 6.71
CA GLU A 169 -3.24 22.69 6.50
C GLU A 169 -2.85 21.23 6.79
N VAL A 170 -3.75 20.48 7.40
CA VAL A 170 -3.63 19.02 7.57
C VAL A 170 -4.93 18.37 7.14
N GLU A 171 -4.92 17.77 5.95
CA GLU A 171 -5.99 16.92 5.47
C GLU A 171 -5.76 15.51 6.02
N VAL A 172 -6.75 14.95 6.73
CA VAL A 172 -6.69 13.58 7.27
C VAL A 172 -7.78 12.75 6.63
N SER A 173 -7.40 11.65 5.98
CA SER A 173 -8.30 10.62 5.48
C SER A 173 -8.05 9.29 6.19
N VAL A 174 -9.11 8.56 6.47
CA VAL A 174 -9.05 7.17 6.94
C VAL A 174 -9.46 6.29 5.77
N ASP A 175 -8.51 5.53 5.26
CA ASP A 175 -8.69 4.75 4.03
C ASP A 175 -9.12 3.31 4.33
N ASP A 176 -8.75 2.78 5.52
CA ASP A 176 -9.06 1.39 5.88
C ASP A 176 -9.05 1.19 7.40
N LEU A 177 -9.61 0.05 7.82
CA LEU A 177 -9.59 -0.42 9.21
C LEU A 177 -8.71 -1.66 9.30
N ALA A 178 -7.74 -1.63 10.22
CA ALA A 178 -6.96 -2.82 10.53
C ALA A 178 -7.85 -3.88 11.19
N ALA A 179 -7.73 -5.13 10.72
CA ALA A 179 -8.38 -6.25 11.40
C ALA A 179 -7.90 -6.34 12.86
N PRO A 180 -8.76 -6.68 13.81
CA PRO A 180 -8.31 -6.96 15.17
C PRO A 180 -7.31 -8.12 15.13
N ASP A 181 -6.16 -7.95 15.80
CA ASP A 181 -5.22 -9.05 16.03
C ASP A 181 -5.95 -10.16 16.78
N THR A 182 -6.06 -11.34 16.16
CA THR A 182 -6.74 -12.52 16.69
C THR A 182 -5.78 -13.32 17.56
#